data_3bb975c310677c2dda89bfcab0f3d729
#
_entry.id   3bb975c310677c2dda89bfcab0f3d729
#
_cell.length_a   1.000
_cell.length_b   1.000
_cell.length_c   1.000
_cell.angle_alpha   90.00
_cell.angle_beta   90.00
_cell.angle_gamma   90.00
#
_symmetry.space_group_name_H-M   'P 1'
#
loop_
_entity.id
_entity.type
_entity.pdbx_description
1 polymer ?
#
loop_
_entity_poly.entity_id
_entity_poly.type
_entity_poly.pdbx_seq_one_letter_code
_entity_poly.pdbx_strand_id
1 'polypeptide(L)'
;MKAFDWLWHVMVRFRYPVTLPEEIATDLGVSISNFITFEQFVEKLTSVSCCPARLKRFMPRILAEAAFESAQRKERFGRNSLFSYYFQEGWLEFSLYFDDQSRLRRIYIQHKRLATEQGVEIPLLQE
;
A
#
# COMPACT_ATOMS: atom_id res chain seq x y z
N MET A 1 -9.55 9.35 -25.35
CA MET A 1 -10.32 10.59 -25.48
C MET A 1 -10.20 11.41 -24.22
N LYS A 2 -9.72 12.64 -24.36
CA LYS A 2 -9.41 13.50 -23.20
C LYS A 2 -10.63 13.84 -22.35
N ALA A 3 -11.80 13.99 -22.96
CA ALA A 3 -13.02 14.35 -22.24
C ALA A 3 -13.51 13.21 -21.31
N PHE A 4 -13.36 11.96 -21.76
CA PHE A 4 -13.72 10.80 -20.94
C PHE A 4 -12.74 10.59 -19.80
N ASP A 5 -11.45 10.82 -20.04
CA ASP A 5 -10.44 10.69 -19.00
C ASP A 5 -10.67 11.70 -17.89
N TRP A 6 -10.99 12.95 -18.26
CA TRP A 6 -11.30 14.00 -17.28
C TRP A 6 -12.53 13.63 -16.44
N LEU A 7 -13.60 13.15 -17.10
CA LEU A 7 -14.82 12.74 -16.41
C LEU A 7 -14.56 11.57 -15.46
N TRP A 8 -13.75 10.61 -15.90
CA TRP A 8 -13.36 9.47 -15.07
C TRP A 8 -12.62 9.92 -13.81
N HIS A 9 -11.65 10.82 -13.94
CA HIS A 9 -10.91 11.35 -12.80
C HIS A 9 -11.81 12.07 -11.81
N VAL A 10 -12.75 12.87 -12.30
CA VAL A 10 -13.71 13.57 -11.45
C VAL A 10 -14.59 12.56 -10.69
N MET A 11 -15.10 11.55 -11.38
CA MET A 11 -15.93 10.52 -10.75
C MET A 11 -15.16 9.73 -9.68
N VAL A 12 -13.92 9.37 -9.96
CA VAL A 12 -13.08 8.66 -9.01
C VAL A 12 -12.80 9.50 -7.78
N ARG A 13 -12.54 10.80 -7.95
CA ARG A 13 -12.33 11.70 -6.82
C ARG A 13 -13.57 11.86 -5.94
N PHE A 14 -14.75 11.83 -6.52
CA PHE A 14 -16.00 11.86 -5.76
C PHE A 14 -16.21 10.59 -4.95
N ARG A 15 -15.92 9.45 -5.56
CA ARG A 15 -16.14 8.15 -4.95
C ARG A 15 -15.02 7.77 -3.98
N TYR A 16 -13.77 8.11 -4.31
CA TYR A 16 -12.59 7.77 -3.54
C TYR A 16 -11.77 9.02 -3.30
N PRO A 17 -11.93 9.67 -2.15
CA PRO A 17 -11.10 10.83 -1.83
C PRO A 17 -9.61 10.44 -1.81
N VAL A 18 -8.76 11.40 -2.17
CA VAL A 18 -7.32 11.18 -2.18
C VAL A 18 -6.85 10.89 -0.75
N THR A 19 -6.15 9.77 -0.58
CA THR A 19 -5.56 9.41 0.71
C THR A 19 -4.30 10.23 0.95
N LEU A 20 -4.14 10.73 2.16
CA LEU A 20 -2.93 11.45 2.54
C LEU A 20 -1.82 10.45 2.91
N PRO A 21 -0.54 10.77 2.61
CA PRO A 21 0.58 9.88 2.99
C PRO A 21 0.59 9.56 4.48
N GLU A 22 0.16 10.52 5.32
CA GLU A 22 0.11 10.35 6.77
C GLU A 22 -0.85 9.23 7.19
N GLU A 23 -1.97 9.06 6.46
CA GLU A 23 -2.93 7.99 6.75
C GLU A 23 -2.33 6.62 6.45
N ILE A 24 -1.64 6.49 5.33
CA ILE A 24 -0.97 5.25 4.94
C ILE A 24 0.17 4.94 5.92
N ALA A 25 0.96 5.96 6.27
CA ALA A 25 2.06 5.81 7.21
C ALA A 25 1.57 5.35 8.58
N THR A 26 0.43 5.89 9.05
CA THR A 26 -0.18 5.49 10.31
C THR A 26 -0.62 4.02 10.26
N ASP A 27 -1.25 3.60 9.17
CA ASP A 27 -1.68 2.21 9.01
C ASP A 27 -0.50 1.24 9.08
N LEU A 28 0.63 1.60 8.46
CA LEU A 28 1.81 0.75 8.40
C LEU A 28 2.72 0.90 9.62
N GLY A 29 2.53 1.92 10.43
CA GLY A 29 3.40 2.21 11.57
C GLY A 29 4.74 2.77 11.13
N VAL A 30 4.73 3.68 10.16
CA VAL A 30 5.93 4.34 9.64
C VAL A 30 5.87 5.82 9.98
N SER A 31 6.98 6.37 10.49
CA SER A 31 7.09 7.80 10.76
C SER A 31 7.54 8.53 9.50
N ILE A 32 6.80 9.56 9.11
CA ILE A 32 7.17 10.41 7.97
C ILE A 32 7.16 11.88 8.41
N SER A 33 7.95 12.69 7.71
CA SER A 33 7.93 14.12 7.91
C SER A 33 6.79 14.75 7.10
N ASN A 34 6.37 15.97 7.48
CA ASN A 34 5.37 16.72 6.73
C ASN A 34 5.91 17.05 5.33
N PHE A 35 4.99 17.19 4.36
CA PHE A 35 5.32 17.59 2.98
C PHE A 35 6.25 16.61 2.26
N ILE A 36 6.09 15.31 2.53
CA ILE A 36 6.86 14.28 1.84
C ILE A 36 6.39 14.15 0.38
N THR A 37 7.32 14.01 -0.55
CA THR A 37 6.97 13.77 -1.95
C THR A 37 6.60 12.29 -2.16
N PHE A 38 5.97 11.99 -3.31
CA PHE A 38 5.64 10.60 -3.65
C PHE A 38 6.90 9.73 -3.67
N GLU A 39 7.95 10.23 -4.33
CA GLU A 39 9.21 9.50 -4.46
C GLU A 39 9.87 9.26 -3.10
N GLN A 40 9.88 10.27 -2.23
CA GLN A 40 10.41 10.13 -0.88
C GLN A 40 9.60 9.15 -0.04
N PHE A 41 8.28 9.16 -0.20
CA PHE A 41 7.39 8.25 0.52
C PHE A 41 7.64 6.80 0.13
N VAL A 42 7.71 6.51 -1.17
CA VAL A 42 7.99 5.17 -1.68
C VAL A 42 9.39 4.72 -1.26
N GLU A 43 10.39 5.59 -1.38
CA GLU A 43 11.75 5.28 -0.98
C GLU A 43 11.81 4.91 0.50
N LYS A 44 11.10 5.66 1.34
CA LYS A 44 11.06 5.35 2.78
C LYS A 44 10.39 4.02 3.05
N LEU A 45 9.25 3.73 2.40
CA LEU A 45 8.54 2.47 2.58
C LEU A 45 9.38 1.26 2.16
N THR A 46 10.22 1.42 1.15
CA THR A 46 11.03 0.33 0.61
C THR A 46 12.44 0.25 1.20
N SER A 47 12.77 1.15 2.13
CA SER A 47 14.07 1.17 2.78
C SER A 47 14.19 0.07 3.82
N VAL A 48 15.30 -0.66 3.81
CA VAL A 48 15.59 -1.70 4.79
C VAL A 48 15.66 -1.13 6.21
N SER A 49 16.11 0.12 6.35
CA SER A 49 16.23 0.77 7.66
C SER A 49 14.91 1.22 8.24
N CYS A 50 13.86 1.35 7.43
CA CYS A 50 12.57 1.87 7.87
C CYS A 50 11.63 0.79 8.41
N CYS A 51 11.47 -0.32 7.75
CA CYS A 51 10.55 -1.43 8.04
C CYS A 51 9.26 -1.02 8.78
N PRO A 52 8.08 -1.20 8.17
CA PRO A 52 6.82 -0.83 8.83
C PRO A 52 6.68 -1.52 10.18
N ALA A 53 6.41 -0.75 11.24
CA ALA A 53 6.36 -1.28 12.60
C ALA A 53 5.17 -2.22 12.85
N ARG A 54 4.08 -2.06 12.08
CA ARG A 54 2.87 -2.87 12.27
C ARG A 54 2.84 -4.14 11.44
N LEU A 55 3.86 -4.36 10.61
CA LEU A 55 3.93 -5.53 9.73
C LEU A 55 5.22 -6.30 10.01
N LYS A 56 5.07 -7.58 10.36
CA LYS A 56 6.19 -8.47 10.67
C LYS A 56 6.08 -9.73 9.83
N ARG A 57 7.22 -10.28 9.45
CA ARG A 57 7.24 -11.57 8.75
C ARG A 57 6.66 -12.65 9.65
N PHE A 58 5.86 -13.53 9.06
CA PHE A 58 5.18 -14.66 9.73
C PHE A 58 4.04 -14.27 10.66
N MET A 59 3.61 -13.00 10.68
CA MET A 59 2.44 -12.63 11.46
C MET A 59 1.16 -13.23 10.86
N PRO A 60 0.13 -13.49 11.69
CA PRO A 60 -1.13 -14.03 11.17
C PRO A 60 -1.80 -13.11 10.17
N ARG A 61 -2.46 -13.71 9.17
CA ARG A 61 -3.14 -12.97 8.09
C ARG A 61 -4.14 -11.94 8.62
N ILE A 62 -4.93 -12.30 9.61
CA ILE A 62 -5.93 -11.41 10.18
C ILE A 62 -5.30 -10.14 10.73
N LEU A 63 -4.16 -10.27 11.42
CA LEU A 63 -3.46 -9.11 11.98
C LEU A 63 -2.79 -8.27 10.89
N ALA A 64 -2.23 -8.91 9.86
CA ALA A 64 -1.62 -8.19 8.74
C ALA A 64 -2.68 -7.39 7.98
N GLU A 65 -3.82 -7.99 7.70
CA GLU A 65 -4.91 -7.32 7.00
C GLU A 65 -5.51 -6.18 7.84
N ALA A 66 -5.55 -6.34 9.15
CA ALA A 66 -6.08 -5.32 10.05
C ALA A 66 -5.23 -4.03 10.05
N ALA A 67 -3.95 -4.12 9.70
CA ALA A 67 -3.09 -2.94 9.61
C ALA A 67 -3.57 -1.94 8.55
N PHE A 68 -4.24 -2.42 7.50
CA PHE A 68 -4.69 -1.59 6.38
C PHE A 68 -6.12 -1.07 6.58
N GLU A 69 -6.43 -0.59 7.78
CA GLU A 69 -7.80 -0.17 8.12
C GLU A 69 -8.31 1.00 7.30
N SER A 70 -7.42 1.92 6.87
CA SER A 70 -7.79 3.08 6.08
C SER A 70 -7.84 2.80 4.58
N ALA A 71 -7.53 1.59 4.14
CA ALA A 71 -7.54 1.24 2.71
C ALA A 71 -8.94 1.41 2.12
N GLN A 72 -9.01 2.03 0.94
CA GLN A 72 -10.26 2.31 0.26
C GLN A 72 -10.80 1.11 -0.50
N ARG A 73 -9.91 0.19 -0.91
CA ARG A 73 -10.29 -1.07 -1.54
C ARG A 73 -9.56 -2.19 -0.83
N LYS A 74 -10.29 -3.27 -0.54
CA LYS A 74 -9.75 -4.44 0.17
C LYS A 74 -10.25 -5.69 -0.56
N GLU A 75 -9.32 -6.52 -1.04
CA GLU A 75 -9.64 -7.71 -1.81
C GLU A 75 -8.78 -8.88 -1.36
N ARG A 76 -9.32 -10.09 -1.51
CA ARG A 76 -8.62 -11.34 -1.22
C ARG A 76 -8.61 -12.22 -2.45
N PHE A 77 -7.44 -12.81 -2.75
CA PHE A 77 -7.25 -13.74 -3.86
C PHE A 77 -6.47 -14.95 -3.36
N GLY A 78 -7.17 -16.00 -2.93
CA GLY A 78 -6.50 -17.19 -2.42
C GLY A 78 -5.57 -16.87 -1.25
N ARG A 79 -4.25 -17.04 -1.46
CA ARG A 79 -3.23 -16.74 -0.44
C ARG A 79 -2.75 -15.30 -0.46
N ASN A 80 -3.37 -14.45 -1.29
CA ASN A 80 -2.96 -13.08 -1.46
C ASN A 80 -4.06 -12.13 -0.98
N SER A 81 -3.64 -10.96 -0.50
CA SER A 81 -4.56 -9.88 -0.15
C SER A 81 -4.08 -8.60 -0.82
N LEU A 82 -5.02 -7.79 -1.28
CA LEU A 82 -4.71 -6.53 -1.96
C LEU A 82 -5.43 -5.39 -1.23
N PHE A 83 -4.66 -4.38 -0.85
CA PHE A 83 -5.17 -3.18 -0.21
C PHE A 83 -4.76 -1.96 -1.04
N SER A 84 -5.74 -1.11 -1.38
CA SER A 84 -5.49 0.00 -2.29
C SER A 84 -5.91 1.31 -1.67
N TYR A 85 -5.06 2.32 -1.89
CA TYR A 85 -5.31 3.71 -1.50
C TYR A 85 -5.25 4.58 -2.75
N TYR A 86 -6.20 5.49 -2.93
CA TYR A 86 -6.14 6.43 -4.05
C TYR A 86 -5.19 7.56 -3.68
N PHE A 87 -4.02 7.56 -4.33
CA PHE A 87 -2.90 8.42 -3.94
C PHE A 87 -2.14 8.86 -5.20
N GLN A 88 -1.87 10.16 -5.34
CA GLN A 88 -1.13 10.72 -6.48
C GLN A 88 -1.73 10.32 -7.83
N GLU A 89 -3.03 10.55 -7.96
CA GLU A 89 -3.80 10.31 -9.19
C GLU A 89 -3.79 8.88 -9.70
N GLY A 90 -3.60 7.94 -8.80
CA GLY A 90 -3.64 6.51 -9.13
C GLY A 90 -3.84 5.67 -7.89
N TRP A 91 -3.97 4.36 -8.08
CA TRP A 91 -4.09 3.42 -6.98
C TRP A 91 -2.71 3.01 -6.49
N LEU A 92 -2.44 3.30 -5.23
CA LEU A 92 -1.28 2.75 -4.54
C LEU A 92 -1.71 1.41 -3.95
N GLU A 93 -1.16 0.33 -4.47
CA GLU A 93 -1.59 -1.02 -4.13
C GLU A 93 -0.53 -1.75 -3.32
N PHE A 94 -0.99 -2.37 -2.23
CA PHE A 94 -0.15 -3.22 -1.39
C PHE A 94 -0.61 -4.67 -1.57
N SER A 95 0.27 -5.51 -2.14
CA SER A 95 0.00 -6.92 -2.36
C SER A 95 0.69 -7.74 -1.28
N LEU A 96 -0.10 -8.43 -0.47
CA LEU A 96 0.39 -9.27 0.62
C LEU A 96 0.32 -10.73 0.21
N TYR A 97 1.41 -11.46 0.43
CA TYR A 97 1.52 -12.88 0.12
C TYR A 97 1.64 -13.68 1.40
N PHE A 98 0.75 -14.65 1.56
CA PHE A 98 0.70 -15.50 2.75
C PHE A 98 1.06 -16.94 2.40
N ASP A 99 1.61 -17.67 3.38
CA ASP A 99 1.90 -19.09 3.19
C ASP A 99 0.66 -19.97 3.44
N ASP A 100 0.83 -21.29 3.35
CA ASP A 100 -0.26 -22.24 3.55
C ASP A 100 -0.80 -22.27 4.99
N GLN A 101 -0.07 -21.66 5.94
CA GLN A 101 -0.50 -21.50 7.32
C GLN A 101 -1.05 -20.10 7.61
N SER A 102 -1.34 -19.32 6.56
CA SER A 102 -1.87 -17.96 6.66
C SER A 102 -0.97 -17.01 7.44
N ARG A 103 0.34 -17.10 7.21
CA ARG A 103 1.33 -16.20 7.81
C ARG A 103 1.96 -15.34 6.73
N LEU A 104 2.18 -14.07 7.03
CA LEU A 104 2.71 -13.09 6.09
C LEU A 104 4.15 -13.43 5.68
N ARG A 105 4.40 -13.48 4.37
CA ARG A 105 5.72 -13.78 3.84
C ARG A 105 6.36 -12.59 3.13
N ARG A 106 5.59 -11.89 2.30
CA ARG A 106 6.12 -10.78 1.50
C ARG A 106 5.03 -9.73 1.26
N ILE A 107 5.46 -8.50 1.04
CA ILE A 107 4.59 -7.40 0.63
C ILE A 107 5.26 -6.67 -0.52
N TYR A 108 4.46 -6.35 -1.55
CA TYR A 108 4.91 -5.54 -2.68
C TYR A 108 4.04 -4.30 -2.78
N ILE A 109 4.64 -3.18 -3.21
CA ILE A 109 3.94 -1.94 -3.48
C ILE A 109 3.94 -1.67 -4.97
N GLN A 110 2.79 -1.27 -5.51
CA GLN A 110 2.64 -0.90 -6.92
C GLN A 110 1.88 0.40 -7.07
N HIS A 111 2.24 1.17 -8.10
CA HIS A 111 1.55 2.40 -8.48
C HIS A 111 1.90 2.69 -9.94
N LYS A 112 1.02 3.39 -10.67
CA LYS A 112 1.27 3.71 -12.07
C LYS A 112 2.55 4.52 -12.30
N ARG A 113 3.04 5.23 -11.28
CA ARG A 113 4.28 6.00 -11.36
C ARG A 113 5.54 5.18 -11.09
N LEU A 114 5.37 3.92 -10.64
CA LEU A 114 6.50 3.01 -10.43
C LEU A 114 6.76 2.23 -11.71
N ALA A 115 8.02 2.15 -12.10
CA ALA A 115 8.42 1.62 -13.40
C ALA A 115 8.54 0.08 -13.44
N THR A 116 8.04 -0.62 -12.43
CA THR A 116 8.14 -2.08 -12.36
C THR A 116 6.76 -2.72 -12.48
N GLU A 117 6.65 -3.78 -13.29
CA GLU A 117 5.39 -4.51 -13.47
C GLU A 117 5.02 -5.33 -12.24
N GLN A 118 6.02 -5.83 -11.52
CA GLN A 118 5.79 -6.69 -10.35
C GLN A 118 5.71 -5.90 -9.05
N GLY A 119 5.97 -4.59 -9.09
CA GLY A 119 6.02 -3.77 -7.90
C GLY A 119 7.37 -3.85 -7.19
N VAL A 120 7.49 -3.12 -6.10
CA VAL A 120 8.72 -3.05 -5.29
C VAL A 120 8.45 -3.71 -3.94
N GLU A 121 9.33 -4.59 -3.51
CA GLU A 121 9.17 -5.30 -2.25
C GLU A 121 9.44 -4.36 -1.06
N ILE A 122 8.57 -4.45 -0.05
CA ILE A 122 8.73 -3.73 1.20
C ILE A 122 9.43 -4.67 2.19
N PRO A 123 10.57 -4.26 2.79
CA PRO A 123 11.22 -5.08 3.82
C PRO A 123 10.33 -5.25 5.04
N LEU A 124 10.27 -6.46 5.58
CA LEU A 124 9.50 -6.78 6.78
C LEU A 124 10.41 -7.02 7.97
N LEU A 125 9.92 -6.62 9.15
CA LEU A 125 10.63 -6.91 10.38
C LEU A 125 10.65 -8.42 10.62
N GLN A 126 11.79 -8.92 11.07
CA GLN A 126 11.93 -10.30 11.52
C GLN A 126 11.48 -10.39 12.98
N GLU A 127 10.89 -11.50 13.33
CA GLU A 127 10.63 -11.77 14.75
C GLU A 127 11.90 -12.14 15.49
#